data_8cf71f9903f962eb2c147035bb3deb27
#
_entry.id   8cf71f9903f962eb2c147035bb3deb27
#
_cell.length_a   1.000
_cell.length_b   1.000
_cell.length_c   1.000
_cell.angle_alpha   90.00
_cell.angle_beta   90.00
_cell.angle_gamma   90.00
#
_symmetry.space_group_name_H-M   'P 1'
#
loop_
_entity.id
_entity.type
_entity.pdbx_description
1 polymer ?
#
loop_
_entity_poly.entity_id
_entity_poly.type
_entity_poly.pdbx_seq_one_letter_code
_entity_poly.pdbx_strand_id
1 'polypeptide(L)'
;MIEGKLTEYGQSFQNKAISNLLTDPDFLRQSIEIISPSHFDNEHDKWVISKIISYYEGYKTIPSLDYFKAEIKKIKTEVQKLAIKEKIKDVYNISKSEDHKYIQKEYINFCKNQNLKTAINTSVDLLDAGNYEDIRVLINDALQAGTQQEGGHIYKDHLEERYSSKERITIPTPWEDINVLLGGGLGPGDLGVVAGNPGGGKSWVMVAIAAHAVKMGNNVLFCTLELDEDYVGKRFDAYFTNIPVNELNATSKPIIKDTIAKLSGSLEIKRFRAQKTTLSEVETYTERLINNGFKPDLIVIDYLDLLKVKNNKDKRNQLEDLYTEAREFGKDYNVPVWSPSQVNRTGAREEVIEGDQIAESYSKLMIADFAMSLSRTREDKINDTGRFHIMKNRYGADGYTYNADFDASTGIINVKGKHTQVSSGNPEIPRSGSTGRVIENLISGRNTY
;
A
#
# COMPACT_ATOMS: atom_id res chain seq x y z
N MET A 1 -35.59 -12.58 -6.67
CA MET A 1 -34.39 -12.37 -7.50
C MET A 1 -34.71 -11.29 -8.52
N ILE A 2 -34.15 -10.10 -8.34
CA ILE A 2 -34.26 -9.01 -9.31
C ILE A 2 -32.95 -9.01 -10.08
N GLU A 3 -32.85 -9.85 -11.12
CA GLU A 3 -31.78 -9.71 -12.12
C GLU A 3 -32.05 -8.43 -12.88
N GLY A 4 -31.25 -7.40 -12.63
CA GLY A 4 -31.28 -6.18 -13.43
C GLY A 4 -30.73 -6.50 -14.82
N LYS A 5 -31.53 -6.24 -15.85
CA LYS A 5 -31.13 -6.37 -17.25
C LYS A 5 -30.88 -5.00 -17.84
N LEU A 6 -30.13 -4.95 -18.93
CA LEU A 6 -29.90 -3.72 -19.71
C LEU A 6 -31.17 -3.18 -20.39
N THR A 7 -32.32 -3.73 -20.07
CA THR A 7 -33.65 -3.33 -20.59
C THR A 7 -33.91 -1.83 -20.37
N GLU A 8 -33.50 -1.29 -19.23
CA GLU A 8 -33.69 0.11 -18.87
C GLU A 8 -32.98 1.08 -19.83
N TYR A 9 -31.88 0.64 -20.44
CA TYR A 9 -31.13 1.43 -21.42
C TYR A 9 -31.61 1.26 -22.86
N GLY A 10 -32.48 0.30 -23.13
CA GLY A 10 -33.03 0.01 -24.47
C GLY A 10 -32.09 -0.75 -25.41
N GLN A 11 -32.65 -1.26 -26.51
CA GLN A 11 -31.91 -2.12 -27.47
C GLN A 11 -30.76 -1.39 -28.19
N SER A 12 -30.91 -0.09 -28.47
CA SER A 12 -29.86 0.71 -29.10
C SER A 12 -28.60 0.78 -28.25
N PHE A 13 -28.76 0.96 -26.95
CA PHE A 13 -27.62 0.95 -26.00
C PHE A 13 -26.93 -0.42 -25.96
N GLN A 14 -27.71 -1.51 -25.90
CA GLN A 14 -27.18 -2.88 -25.89
C GLN A 14 -26.38 -3.17 -27.17
N ASN A 15 -26.88 -2.75 -28.33
CA ASN A 15 -26.18 -2.88 -29.61
C ASN A 15 -24.85 -2.12 -29.63
N LYS A 16 -24.84 -0.88 -29.12
CA LYS A 16 -23.63 -0.06 -29.03
C LYS A 16 -22.63 -0.64 -28.03
N ALA A 17 -23.08 -1.20 -26.91
CA ALA A 17 -22.21 -1.89 -25.93
C ALA A 17 -21.53 -3.11 -26.56
N ILE A 18 -22.27 -3.96 -27.28
CA ILE A 18 -21.69 -5.11 -28.01
C ILE A 18 -20.72 -4.64 -29.11
N SER A 19 -21.05 -3.57 -29.84
CA SER A 19 -20.17 -2.98 -30.85
C SER A 19 -18.85 -2.53 -30.23
N ASN A 20 -18.89 -1.89 -29.07
CA ASN A 20 -17.70 -1.46 -28.35
C ASN A 20 -16.82 -2.64 -27.94
N LEU A 21 -17.40 -3.75 -27.45
CA LEU A 21 -16.67 -4.97 -27.12
C LEU A 21 -16.00 -5.62 -28.35
N LEU A 22 -16.52 -5.39 -29.55
CA LEU A 22 -15.98 -5.95 -30.80
C LEU A 22 -15.04 -5.00 -31.54
N THR A 23 -14.95 -3.74 -31.16
CA THR A 23 -14.15 -2.72 -31.88
C THR A 23 -13.07 -2.07 -31.02
N ASP A 24 -13.15 -2.22 -29.71
CA ASP A 24 -12.19 -1.62 -28.76
C ASP A 24 -11.56 -2.71 -27.89
N PRO A 25 -10.27 -3.07 -28.17
CA PRO A 25 -9.56 -4.11 -27.43
C PRO A 25 -9.36 -3.77 -25.95
N ASP A 26 -9.18 -2.49 -25.62
CA ASP A 26 -8.96 -2.05 -24.24
C ASP A 26 -10.25 -2.10 -23.45
N PHE A 27 -11.36 -1.69 -24.06
CA PHE A 27 -12.67 -1.82 -23.44
C PHE A 27 -13.06 -3.29 -23.21
N LEU A 28 -12.78 -4.19 -24.17
CA LEU A 28 -13.01 -5.62 -23.97
C LEU A 28 -12.16 -6.17 -22.83
N ARG A 29 -10.88 -5.82 -22.78
CA ARG A 29 -9.96 -6.24 -21.71
C ARG A 29 -10.45 -5.80 -20.33
N GLN A 30 -10.88 -4.54 -20.21
CA GLN A 30 -11.40 -3.98 -18.96
C GLN A 30 -12.72 -4.63 -18.52
N SER A 31 -13.54 -5.06 -19.48
CA SER A 31 -14.91 -5.52 -19.22
C SER A 31 -15.00 -7.02 -19.03
N ILE A 32 -14.03 -7.81 -19.49
CA ILE A 32 -14.16 -9.28 -19.63
C ILE A 32 -14.47 -10.00 -18.33
N GLU A 33 -13.97 -9.50 -17.21
CA GLU A 33 -14.19 -10.08 -15.87
C GLU A 33 -15.57 -9.80 -15.30
N ILE A 34 -16.25 -8.77 -15.82
CA ILE A 34 -17.52 -8.31 -15.28
C ILE A 34 -18.70 -8.50 -16.22
N ILE A 35 -18.47 -8.84 -17.49
CA ILE A 35 -19.54 -9.06 -18.45
C ILE A 35 -20.16 -10.44 -18.28
N SER A 36 -21.49 -10.52 -18.45
CA SER A 36 -22.21 -11.79 -18.45
C SER A 36 -23.26 -11.79 -19.55
N PRO A 37 -23.49 -12.94 -20.22
CA PRO A 37 -24.61 -13.09 -21.14
C PRO A 37 -25.96 -12.79 -20.49
N SER A 38 -26.11 -13.05 -19.19
CA SER A 38 -27.36 -12.82 -18.43
C SER A 38 -27.75 -11.34 -18.35
N HIS A 39 -26.82 -10.42 -18.57
CA HIS A 39 -27.08 -8.98 -18.57
C HIS A 39 -27.97 -8.52 -19.75
N PHE A 40 -28.06 -9.32 -20.79
CA PHE A 40 -28.80 -9.00 -22.02
C PHE A 40 -30.16 -9.65 -22.05
N ASP A 41 -31.14 -9.00 -22.69
CA ASP A 41 -32.51 -9.49 -22.76
C ASP A 41 -32.70 -10.57 -23.82
N ASN A 42 -32.06 -10.33 -24.96
CA ASN A 42 -32.27 -11.10 -26.16
C ASN A 42 -31.34 -12.31 -26.25
N GLU A 43 -31.87 -13.49 -26.55
CA GLU A 43 -31.06 -14.71 -26.69
C GLU A 43 -29.96 -14.61 -27.77
N HIS A 44 -30.14 -13.75 -28.79
CA HIS A 44 -29.14 -13.54 -29.81
C HIS A 44 -27.98 -12.70 -29.25
N ASP A 45 -28.26 -11.72 -28.39
CA ASP A 45 -27.25 -10.91 -27.69
C ASP A 45 -26.46 -11.76 -26.71
N LYS A 46 -27.15 -12.59 -25.93
CA LYS A 46 -26.52 -13.55 -25.01
C LYS A 46 -25.56 -14.49 -25.75
N TRP A 47 -25.99 -14.98 -26.91
CA TRP A 47 -25.16 -15.85 -27.74
C TRP A 47 -23.90 -15.11 -28.23
N VAL A 48 -24.03 -13.88 -28.73
CA VAL A 48 -22.89 -13.06 -29.18
C VAL A 48 -21.91 -12.83 -28.04
N ILE A 49 -22.39 -12.40 -26.86
CA ILE A 49 -21.58 -12.16 -25.69
C ILE A 49 -20.86 -13.44 -25.23
N SER A 50 -21.57 -14.58 -25.18
CA SER A 50 -20.94 -15.86 -24.80
C SER A 50 -19.79 -16.22 -25.75
N LYS A 51 -19.92 -15.93 -27.04
CA LYS A 51 -18.89 -16.19 -28.04
C LYS A 51 -17.71 -15.22 -27.93
N ILE A 52 -17.96 -13.95 -27.59
CA ILE A 52 -16.91 -12.97 -27.31
C ILE A 52 -16.09 -13.45 -26.10
N ILE A 53 -16.73 -13.82 -25.00
CA ILE A 53 -16.05 -14.31 -23.78
C ILE A 53 -15.21 -15.54 -24.10
N SER A 54 -15.82 -16.60 -24.66
CA SER A 54 -15.11 -17.85 -24.95
C SER A 54 -13.91 -17.66 -25.91
N TYR A 55 -14.04 -16.78 -26.89
CA TYR A 55 -12.94 -16.48 -27.80
C TYR A 55 -11.80 -15.73 -27.10
N TYR A 56 -12.15 -14.71 -26.30
CA TYR A 56 -11.16 -13.93 -25.56
C TYR A 56 -10.43 -14.78 -24.52
N GLU A 57 -11.12 -15.68 -23.82
CA GLU A 57 -10.50 -16.61 -22.87
C GLU A 57 -9.41 -17.48 -23.52
N GLY A 58 -9.69 -17.96 -24.75
CA GLY A 58 -8.76 -18.81 -25.49
C GLY A 58 -7.62 -18.07 -26.22
N TYR A 59 -7.91 -16.90 -26.76
CA TYR A 59 -7.00 -16.21 -27.70
C TYR A 59 -6.55 -14.82 -27.25
N LYS A 60 -7.12 -14.28 -26.17
CA LYS A 60 -6.79 -12.94 -25.60
C LYS A 60 -6.90 -11.77 -26.60
N THR A 61 -7.75 -11.90 -27.59
CA THR A 61 -8.00 -10.88 -28.62
C THR A 61 -9.47 -10.84 -29.02
N ILE A 62 -9.89 -9.80 -29.73
CA ILE A 62 -11.26 -9.65 -30.23
C ILE A 62 -11.54 -10.70 -31.32
N PRO A 63 -12.72 -11.38 -31.29
CA PRO A 63 -13.11 -12.30 -32.33
C PRO A 63 -13.34 -11.61 -33.68
N SER A 64 -12.86 -12.21 -34.75
CA SER A 64 -13.08 -11.73 -36.11
C SER A 64 -14.47 -12.09 -36.64
N LEU A 65 -14.92 -11.40 -37.72
CA LEU A 65 -16.14 -11.77 -38.42
C LEU A 65 -16.13 -13.21 -38.94
N ASP A 66 -14.96 -13.72 -39.35
CA ASP A 66 -14.86 -15.10 -39.86
C ASP A 66 -15.02 -16.15 -38.75
N TYR A 67 -14.61 -15.82 -37.54
CA TYR A 67 -14.94 -16.64 -36.37
C TYR A 67 -16.47 -16.76 -36.17
N PHE A 68 -17.17 -15.63 -36.17
CA PHE A 68 -18.64 -15.66 -36.05
C PHE A 68 -19.31 -16.42 -37.19
N LYS A 69 -18.84 -16.26 -38.43
CA LYS A 69 -19.35 -17.04 -39.59
C LYS A 69 -19.18 -18.55 -39.37
N ALA A 70 -18.04 -18.96 -38.79
CA ALA A 70 -17.78 -20.36 -38.49
C ALA A 70 -18.68 -20.90 -37.36
N GLU A 71 -18.87 -20.10 -36.30
CA GLU A 71 -19.71 -20.48 -35.16
C GLU A 71 -21.21 -20.54 -35.53
N ILE A 72 -21.68 -19.62 -36.39
CA ILE A 72 -23.07 -19.63 -36.87
C ILE A 72 -23.39 -20.90 -37.69
N LYS A 73 -22.42 -21.44 -38.44
CA LYS A 73 -22.64 -22.71 -39.17
C LYS A 73 -22.97 -23.89 -38.27
N LYS A 74 -22.53 -23.86 -37.01
CA LYS A 74 -22.77 -24.91 -36.02
C LYS A 74 -24.16 -24.87 -35.41
N ILE A 75 -24.92 -23.78 -35.58
CA ILE A 75 -26.28 -23.62 -35.07
C ILE A 75 -27.23 -24.54 -35.89
N LYS A 76 -28.13 -25.22 -35.22
CA LYS A 76 -29.01 -26.18 -35.87
C LYS A 76 -30.24 -25.55 -36.52
N THR A 77 -30.75 -24.46 -35.97
CA THR A 77 -32.02 -23.83 -36.36
C THR A 77 -31.78 -22.68 -37.35
N GLU A 78 -32.39 -22.75 -38.54
CA GLU A 78 -32.20 -21.71 -39.55
C GLU A 78 -32.71 -20.33 -39.11
N VAL A 79 -33.80 -20.27 -38.35
CA VAL A 79 -34.35 -19.02 -37.80
C VAL A 79 -33.31 -18.33 -36.89
N GLN A 80 -32.66 -19.09 -36.01
CA GLN A 80 -31.60 -18.56 -35.13
C GLN A 80 -30.35 -18.11 -35.92
N LYS A 81 -29.97 -18.87 -36.97
CA LYS A 81 -28.85 -18.48 -37.82
C LYS A 81 -29.10 -17.12 -38.48
N LEU A 82 -30.32 -16.91 -39.01
CA LEU A 82 -30.67 -15.67 -39.68
C LEU A 82 -30.66 -14.50 -38.70
N ALA A 83 -31.31 -14.65 -37.54
CA ALA A 83 -31.38 -13.60 -36.55
C ALA A 83 -29.99 -13.20 -35.99
N ILE A 84 -29.12 -14.19 -35.74
CA ILE A 84 -27.75 -13.91 -35.26
C ILE A 84 -26.90 -13.24 -36.35
N LYS A 85 -27.07 -13.63 -37.64
CA LYS A 85 -26.41 -12.95 -38.79
C LYS A 85 -26.82 -11.50 -38.87
N GLU A 86 -28.10 -11.19 -38.80
CA GLU A 86 -28.62 -9.82 -38.80
C GLU A 86 -28.05 -9.03 -37.62
N LYS A 87 -28.08 -9.61 -36.42
CA LYS A 87 -27.52 -8.99 -35.21
C LYS A 87 -26.04 -8.62 -35.36
N ILE A 88 -25.21 -9.55 -35.83
CA ILE A 88 -23.78 -9.30 -36.03
C ILE A 88 -23.57 -8.20 -37.06
N LYS A 89 -24.36 -8.22 -38.17
CA LYS A 89 -24.31 -7.17 -39.20
C LYS A 89 -24.66 -5.81 -38.61
N ASP A 90 -25.72 -5.72 -37.82
CA ASP A 90 -26.13 -4.48 -37.15
C ASP A 90 -25.06 -3.94 -36.22
N VAL A 91 -24.49 -4.80 -35.38
CA VAL A 91 -23.44 -4.42 -34.40
C VAL A 91 -22.17 -3.93 -35.09
N TYR A 92 -21.73 -4.59 -36.18
CA TYR A 92 -20.54 -4.16 -36.93
C TYR A 92 -20.78 -2.91 -37.82
N ASN A 93 -22.03 -2.60 -38.18
CA ASN A 93 -22.39 -1.41 -38.94
C ASN A 93 -22.53 -0.16 -38.02
N ILE A 94 -22.53 -0.31 -36.71
CA ILE A 94 -22.54 0.84 -35.80
C ILE A 94 -21.21 1.57 -35.90
N SER A 95 -21.24 2.77 -36.48
CA SER A 95 -20.07 3.66 -36.50
C SER A 95 -19.74 4.12 -35.08
N LYS A 96 -18.45 4.40 -34.82
CA LYS A 96 -18.03 5.03 -33.54
C LYS A 96 -18.80 6.35 -33.41
N SER A 97 -19.79 6.39 -32.50
CA SER A 97 -20.58 7.58 -32.20
C SER A 97 -19.86 8.47 -31.20
N GLU A 98 -20.22 9.74 -31.11
CA GLU A 98 -19.71 10.67 -30.08
C GLU A 98 -19.98 10.15 -28.66
N ASP A 99 -21.00 9.31 -28.49
CA ASP A 99 -21.41 8.69 -27.22
C ASP A 99 -20.59 7.48 -26.79
N HIS A 100 -19.57 7.09 -27.56
CA HIS A 100 -18.81 5.84 -27.33
C HIS A 100 -18.30 5.71 -25.90
N LYS A 101 -17.62 6.75 -25.37
CA LYS A 101 -17.10 6.77 -24.01
C LYS A 101 -18.21 6.75 -22.94
N TYR A 102 -19.33 7.43 -23.21
CA TYR A 102 -20.47 7.40 -22.29
C TYR A 102 -21.05 5.99 -22.15
N ILE A 103 -21.25 5.31 -23.29
CA ILE A 103 -21.77 3.94 -23.30
C ILE A 103 -20.84 2.96 -22.61
N GLN A 104 -19.53 3.08 -22.83
CA GLN A 104 -18.54 2.27 -22.14
C GLN A 104 -18.62 2.45 -20.62
N LYS A 105 -18.66 3.69 -20.16
CA LYS A 105 -18.76 4.03 -18.72
C LYS A 105 -20.03 3.47 -18.10
N GLU A 106 -21.18 3.74 -18.71
CA GLU A 106 -22.48 3.26 -18.19
C GLU A 106 -22.59 1.74 -18.21
N TYR A 107 -22.05 1.07 -19.24
CA TYR A 107 -22.04 -0.37 -19.30
C TYR A 107 -21.17 -1.00 -18.21
N ILE A 108 -19.98 -0.46 -17.95
CA ILE A 108 -19.12 -0.90 -16.83
C ILE A 108 -19.84 -0.69 -15.49
N ASN A 109 -20.44 0.47 -15.26
CA ASN A 109 -21.21 0.76 -14.05
C ASN A 109 -22.36 -0.22 -13.85
N PHE A 110 -23.09 -0.53 -14.92
CA PHE A 110 -24.14 -1.52 -14.88
C PHE A 110 -23.60 -2.92 -14.48
N CYS A 111 -22.52 -3.37 -15.13
CA CYS A 111 -21.92 -4.69 -14.85
C CYS A 111 -21.43 -4.78 -13.40
N LYS A 112 -20.75 -3.74 -12.89
CA LYS A 112 -20.32 -3.65 -11.48
C LYS A 112 -21.50 -3.77 -10.52
N ASN A 113 -22.58 -3.04 -10.79
CA ASN A 113 -23.80 -3.10 -9.97
C ASN A 113 -24.42 -4.50 -9.97
N GLN A 114 -24.43 -5.20 -11.12
CA GLN A 114 -24.95 -6.57 -11.18
C GLN A 114 -24.06 -7.57 -10.44
N ASN A 115 -22.73 -7.46 -10.58
CA ASN A 115 -21.79 -8.30 -9.84
C ASN A 115 -21.94 -8.09 -8.33
N LEU A 116 -22.05 -6.84 -7.88
CA LEU A 116 -22.25 -6.54 -6.46
C LEU A 116 -23.59 -7.09 -5.95
N LYS A 117 -24.69 -6.96 -6.72
CA LYS A 117 -25.99 -7.58 -6.37
C LYS A 117 -25.88 -9.10 -6.24
N THR A 118 -25.15 -9.74 -7.16
CA THR A 118 -24.93 -11.19 -7.13
C THR A 118 -24.13 -11.57 -5.89
N ALA A 119 -23.06 -10.84 -5.58
CA ALA A 119 -22.26 -11.05 -4.39
C ALA A 119 -23.07 -10.89 -3.10
N ILE A 120 -23.91 -9.86 -3.00
CA ILE A 120 -24.82 -9.66 -1.86
C ILE A 120 -25.79 -10.83 -1.71
N ASN A 121 -26.42 -11.30 -2.81
CA ASN A 121 -27.34 -12.43 -2.76
C ASN A 121 -26.64 -13.72 -2.31
N THR A 122 -25.45 -14.02 -2.83
CA THR A 122 -24.65 -15.18 -2.42
C THR A 122 -24.19 -15.06 -0.96
N SER A 123 -23.96 -13.83 -0.48
CA SER A 123 -23.59 -13.57 0.91
C SER A 123 -24.69 -13.96 1.91
N VAL A 124 -25.95 -14.03 1.50
CA VAL A 124 -27.05 -14.50 2.37
C VAL A 124 -26.84 -15.96 2.76
N ASP A 125 -26.51 -16.83 1.81
CA ASP A 125 -26.25 -18.24 2.08
C ASP A 125 -25.01 -18.44 2.95
N LEU A 126 -23.98 -17.63 2.73
CA LEU A 126 -22.76 -17.62 3.54
C LEU A 126 -22.99 -17.09 4.97
N LEU A 127 -23.93 -16.16 5.13
CA LEU A 127 -24.33 -15.61 6.43
C LEU A 127 -25.01 -16.69 7.27
N ASP A 128 -25.92 -17.46 6.67
CA ASP A 128 -26.59 -18.58 7.33
C ASP A 128 -25.61 -19.69 7.73
N ALA A 129 -24.53 -19.87 6.98
CA ALA A 129 -23.43 -20.78 7.30
C ALA A 129 -22.42 -20.21 8.32
N GLY A 130 -22.51 -18.94 8.71
CA GLY A 130 -21.59 -18.27 9.63
C GLY A 130 -20.21 -17.93 9.02
N ASN A 131 -20.06 -17.94 7.70
CA ASN A 131 -18.80 -17.73 6.98
C ASN A 131 -18.56 -16.24 6.68
N TYR A 132 -18.33 -15.42 7.70
CA TYR A 132 -18.19 -13.96 7.57
C TYR A 132 -16.99 -13.53 6.75
N GLU A 133 -15.89 -14.29 6.78
CA GLU A 133 -14.68 -13.96 6.02
C GLU A 133 -14.90 -14.15 4.51
N ASP A 134 -15.60 -15.22 4.13
CA ASP A 134 -15.96 -15.48 2.72
C ASP A 134 -16.89 -14.39 2.17
N ILE A 135 -17.79 -13.84 3.01
CA ILE A 135 -18.62 -12.69 2.66
C ILE A 135 -17.76 -11.48 2.37
N ARG A 136 -16.78 -11.17 3.24
CA ARG A 136 -15.87 -10.02 3.06
C ARG A 136 -15.10 -10.12 1.75
N VAL A 137 -14.51 -11.28 1.48
CA VAL A 137 -13.76 -11.54 0.25
C VAL A 137 -14.67 -11.37 -0.97
N LEU A 138 -15.85 -12.01 -0.97
CA LEU A 138 -16.80 -11.96 -2.09
C LEU A 138 -17.27 -10.55 -2.42
N ILE A 139 -17.56 -9.74 -1.41
CA ILE A 139 -18.00 -8.35 -1.59
C ILE A 139 -16.84 -7.49 -2.09
N ASN A 140 -15.62 -7.63 -1.54
CA ASN A 140 -14.45 -6.90 -1.99
C ASN A 140 -14.10 -7.22 -3.44
N ASP A 141 -14.13 -8.50 -3.83
CA ASP A 141 -13.88 -8.92 -5.21
C ASP A 141 -14.90 -8.30 -6.17
N ALA A 142 -16.18 -8.26 -5.77
CA ALA A 142 -17.23 -7.66 -6.58
C ALA A 142 -17.09 -6.13 -6.72
N LEU A 143 -16.57 -5.44 -5.70
CA LEU A 143 -16.29 -4.00 -5.73
C LEU A 143 -15.07 -3.68 -6.60
N GLN A 144 -14.05 -4.54 -6.58
CA GLN A 144 -12.82 -4.36 -7.37
C GLN A 144 -13.00 -4.79 -8.83
N ALA A 145 -13.94 -5.69 -9.12
CA ALA A 145 -14.18 -6.16 -10.49
C ALA A 145 -14.47 -5.01 -11.45
N GLY A 146 -13.77 -4.99 -12.60
CA GLY A 146 -13.90 -3.93 -13.61
C GLY A 146 -13.38 -2.54 -13.16
N THR A 147 -12.70 -2.43 -12.03
CA THR A 147 -11.77 -1.31 -11.82
C THR A 147 -10.63 -1.49 -12.80
N GLN A 148 -10.17 -0.40 -13.42
CA GLN A 148 -8.97 -0.48 -14.23
C GLN A 148 -7.86 -1.07 -13.35
N GLN A 149 -7.49 -2.32 -13.61
CA GLN A 149 -6.10 -2.68 -13.37
C GLN A 149 -5.32 -1.75 -14.29
N GLU A 150 -4.66 -0.77 -13.73
CA GLU A 150 -3.76 0.10 -14.47
C GLU A 150 -2.89 -0.82 -15.31
N GLY A 151 -3.03 -0.73 -16.64
CA GLY A 151 -2.25 -1.53 -17.55
C GLY A 151 -0.79 -1.36 -17.19
N GLY A 152 0.00 -2.44 -17.13
CA GLY A 152 1.40 -2.35 -16.73
C GLY A 152 2.12 -1.23 -17.49
N HIS A 153 3.07 -0.57 -16.83
CA HIS A 153 3.83 0.54 -17.40
C HIS A 153 4.67 0.07 -18.58
N ILE A 154 4.26 0.45 -19.81
CA ILE A 154 5.01 0.15 -21.02
C ILE A 154 6.21 1.09 -21.08
N TYR A 155 7.41 0.55 -20.89
CA TYR A 155 8.64 1.31 -20.67
C TYR A 155 8.90 2.40 -21.74
N LYS A 156 8.66 2.09 -23.02
CA LYS A 156 8.89 3.03 -24.14
C LYS A 156 7.81 4.10 -24.25
N ASP A 157 6.55 3.74 -23.98
CA ASP A 157 5.40 4.60 -24.27
C ASP A 157 5.12 5.59 -23.14
N HIS A 158 5.50 5.24 -21.88
CA HIS A 158 5.25 6.05 -20.70
C HIS A 158 6.47 6.85 -20.24
N LEU A 159 7.32 7.30 -21.18
CA LEU A 159 8.51 8.09 -20.87
C LEU A 159 8.12 9.44 -20.24
N GLU A 160 7.23 10.17 -20.89
CA GLU A 160 6.78 11.49 -20.42
C GLU A 160 6.09 11.40 -19.05
N GLU A 161 5.28 10.36 -18.81
CA GLU A 161 4.63 10.13 -17.54
C GLU A 161 5.65 9.92 -16.40
N ARG A 162 6.72 9.15 -16.65
CA ARG A 162 7.77 8.91 -15.64
C ARG A 162 8.48 10.18 -15.20
N TYR A 163 8.68 11.11 -16.13
CA TYR A 163 9.41 12.36 -15.86
C TYR A 163 8.49 13.56 -15.60
N SER A 164 7.19 13.44 -15.92
CA SER A 164 6.16 14.40 -15.53
C SER A 164 5.56 14.10 -14.16
N SER A 165 5.80 12.90 -13.60
CA SER A 165 5.36 12.55 -12.25
C SER A 165 6.00 13.52 -11.25
N LYS A 166 5.16 14.12 -10.42
CA LYS A 166 5.58 14.99 -9.31
C LYS A 166 6.64 14.28 -8.46
N GLU A 167 7.55 15.04 -7.89
CA GLU A 167 8.49 14.55 -6.87
C GLU A 167 7.76 13.65 -5.88
N ARG A 168 8.42 12.55 -5.49
CA ARG A 168 7.85 11.58 -4.54
C ARG A 168 7.41 12.31 -3.27
N ILE A 169 6.12 12.33 -3.01
CA ILE A 169 5.58 12.90 -1.77
C ILE A 169 6.01 11.97 -0.63
N THR A 170 6.79 12.49 0.30
CA THR A 170 7.33 11.72 1.42
C THR A 170 7.06 12.42 2.74
N ILE A 171 7.03 11.67 3.82
CA ILE A 171 6.98 12.19 5.18
C ILE A 171 8.37 12.03 5.80
N PRO A 172 9.06 13.14 6.08
CA PRO A 172 10.41 13.09 6.63
C PRO A 172 10.43 12.59 8.07
N THR A 173 11.53 11.99 8.46
CA THR A 173 11.87 11.76 9.86
C THR A 173 12.39 13.06 10.49
N PRO A 174 12.53 13.16 11.82
CA PRO A 174 13.13 14.32 12.46
C PRO A 174 14.66 14.46 12.20
N TRP A 175 15.26 13.54 11.44
CA TRP A 175 16.72 13.45 11.24
C TRP A 175 17.10 13.65 9.79
N GLU A 176 17.72 14.79 9.49
CA GLU A 176 18.07 15.18 8.13
C GLU A 176 19.01 14.18 7.45
N ASP A 177 20.03 13.68 8.15
CA ASP A 177 20.96 12.68 7.60
C ASP A 177 20.25 11.40 7.15
N ILE A 178 19.17 11.00 7.83
CA ILE A 178 18.34 9.85 7.46
C ILE A 178 17.43 10.20 6.29
N ASN A 179 16.87 11.42 6.26
CA ASN A 179 16.01 11.88 5.16
C ASN A 179 16.78 11.96 3.84
N VAL A 180 18.03 12.40 3.86
CA VAL A 180 18.90 12.41 2.68
C VAL A 180 19.08 10.99 2.11
N LEU A 181 19.26 9.97 2.96
CA LEU A 181 19.36 8.58 2.51
C LEU A 181 18.04 8.03 1.96
N LEU A 182 16.91 8.48 2.53
CA LEU A 182 15.56 8.09 2.12
C LEU A 182 15.05 8.85 0.88
N GLY A 183 15.79 9.86 0.40
CA GLY A 183 15.30 10.75 -0.65
C GLY A 183 14.09 11.58 -0.20
N GLY A 184 14.13 12.06 1.07
CA GLY A 184 13.12 12.94 1.67
C GLY A 184 12.29 12.32 2.78
N GLY A 185 12.28 10.99 2.93
CA GLY A 185 11.46 10.28 3.93
C GLY A 185 10.76 9.06 3.37
N LEU A 186 9.83 8.47 4.11
CA LEU A 186 8.97 7.40 3.60
C LEU A 186 7.77 7.97 2.84
N GLY A 187 7.48 7.36 1.72
CA GLY A 187 6.32 7.70 0.88
C GLY A 187 5.14 6.73 1.05
N PRO A 188 4.04 7.01 0.37
CA PRO A 188 2.86 6.14 0.38
C PRO A 188 3.19 4.70 0.00
N GLY A 189 2.70 3.75 0.79
CA GLY A 189 2.93 2.32 0.58
C GLY A 189 4.27 1.80 1.05
N ASP A 190 5.11 2.64 1.68
CA ASP A 190 6.38 2.20 2.26
C ASP A 190 6.19 1.66 3.68
N LEU A 191 6.96 0.63 3.99
CA LEU A 191 7.09 0.09 5.33
C LEU A 191 8.48 0.40 5.91
N GLY A 192 8.52 1.20 6.99
CA GLY A 192 9.71 1.48 7.78
C GLY A 192 9.78 0.63 9.04
N VAL A 193 10.93 0.06 9.32
CA VAL A 193 11.16 -0.77 10.52
C VAL A 193 12.30 -0.22 11.36
N VAL A 194 12.06 -0.11 12.68
CA VAL A 194 13.10 0.25 13.65
C VAL A 194 13.36 -0.91 14.60
N ALA A 195 14.47 -1.59 14.42
CA ALA A 195 14.87 -2.71 15.29
C ALA A 195 15.65 -2.21 16.52
N GLY A 196 15.51 -2.90 17.63
CA GLY A 196 16.31 -2.56 18.81
C GLY A 196 15.95 -3.40 20.05
N ASN A 197 16.75 -3.24 21.08
CA ASN A 197 16.62 -3.97 22.33
C ASN A 197 15.33 -3.63 23.09
N PRO A 198 14.77 -4.55 23.90
CA PRO A 198 13.79 -4.19 24.91
C PRO A 198 14.33 -3.06 25.82
N GLY A 199 13.53 -2.03 26.04
CA GLY A 199 13.96 -0.86 26.82
C GLY A 199 15.08 -0.04 26.17
N GLY A 200 15.36 -0.23 24.86
CA GLY A 200 16.33 0.54 24.08
C GLY A 200 15.83 1.90 23.61
N GLY A 201 14.53 2.16 23.67
CA GLY A 201 13.95 3.45 23.25
C GLY A 201 13.20 3.41 21.92
N LYS A 202 12.92 2.23 21.34
CA LYS A 202 12.19 2.09 20.07
C LYS A 202 10.87 2.88 20.01
N SER A 203 10.04 2.76 21.06
CA SER A 203 8.79 3.51 21.15
C SER A 203 9.01 5.04 21.17
N TRP A 204 10.13 5.52 21.73
CA TRP A 204 10.51 6.94 21.64
C TRP A 204 10.87 7.36 20.22
N VAL A 205 11.53 6.48 19.46
CA VAL A 205 11.78 6.71 18.03
C VAL A 205 10.47 6.82 17.26
N MET A 206 9.49 5.96 17.55
CA MET A 206 8.15 6.04 16.95
C MET A 206 7.44 7.34 17.32
N VAL A 207 7.49 7.75 18.59
CA VAL A 207 6.95 9.03 19.04
C VAL A 207 7.63 10.20 18.33
N ALA A 208 8.96 10.18 18.21
CA ALA A 208 9.72 11.24 17.53
C ALA A 208 9.33 11.38 16.05
N ILE A 209 9.22 10.26 15.31
CA ILE A 209 8.80 10.25 13.90
C ILE A 209 7.36 10.78 13.78
N ALA A 210 6.43 10.25 14.57
CA ALA A 210 5.03 10.65 14.56
C ALA A 210 4.85 12.13 14.93
N ALA A 211 5.50 12.59 15.99
CA ALA A 211 5.43 13.98 16.44
C ALA A 211 6.01 14.96 15.42
N HIS A 212 7.10 14.57 14.73
CA HIS A 212 7.65 15.37 13.66
C HIS A 212 6.66 15.50 12.50
N ALA A 213 6.03 14.41 12.08
CA ALA A 213 5.00 14.43 11.04
C ALA A 213 3.84 15.36 11.42
N VAL A 214 3.35 15.31 12.68
CA VAL A 214 2.29 16.22 13.17
C VAL A 214 2.74 17.68 13.12
N LYS A 215 3.98 18.00 13.53
CA LYS A 215 4.54 19.37 13.42
C LYS A 215 4.59 19.85 11.97
N MET A 216 4.82 18.96 11.01
CA MET A 216 4.83 19.26 9.58
C MET A 216 3.43 19.37 8.95
N GLY A 217 2.36 19.23 9.72
CA GLY A 217 0.97 19.36 9.27
C GLY A 217 0.31 18.07 8.83
N ASN A 218 0.95 16.90 9.06
CA ASN A 218 0.37 15.61 8.70
C ASN A 218 -0.55 15.06 9.79
N ASN A 219 -1.58 14.34 9.39
CA ASN A 219 -2.43 13.58 10.30
C ASN A 219 -1.81 12.22 10.58
N VAL A 220 -1.62 11.88 11.83
CA VAL A 220 -0.96 10.63 12.25
C VAL A 220 -1.91 9.76 13.05
N LEU A 221 -2.03 8.49 12.63
CA LEU A 221 -2.63 7.43 13.43
C LEU A 221 -1.52 6.66 14.14
N PHE A 222 -1.51 6.69 15.47
CA PHE A 222 -0.57 5.95 16.31
C PHE A 222 -1.28 4.81 17.02
N CYS A 223 -1.06 3.58 16.53
CA CYS A 223 -1.60 2.35 17.10
C CYS A 223 -0.63 1.80 18.15
N THR A 224 -1.03 1.75 19.42
CA THR A 224 -0.24 1.13 20.49
C THR A 224 -0.82 -0.23 20.90
N LEU A 225 0.04 -1.26 20.99
CA LEU A 225 -0.31 -2.59 21.45
C LEU A 225 0.34 -2.92 22.81
N GLU A 226 1.28 -2.08 23.27
CA GLU A 226 2.03 -2.32 24.51
C GLU A 226 1.60 -1.38 25.64
N LEU A 227 1.37 -0.10 25.32
CA LEU A 227 1.11 0.95 26.30
C LEU A 227 -0.32 1.47 26.21
N ASP A 228 -0.82 2.03 27.31
CA ASP A 228 -2.11 2.72 27.32
C ASP A 228 -2.05 4.05 26.55
N GLU A 229 -3.18 4.48 26.00
CA GLU A 229 -3.34 5.71 25.21
C GLU A 229 -2.86 6.94 25.97
N ASP A 230 -3.24 7.07 27.25
CA ASP A 230 -2.85 8.19 28.13
C ASP A 230 -1.34 8.24 28.36
N TYR A 231 -0.68 7.08 28.49
CA TYR A 231 0.76 7.02 28.69
C TYR A 231 1.52 7.40 27.41
N VAL A 232 1.04 6.95 26.26
CA VAL A 232 1.57 7.37 24.97
C VAL A 232 1.32 8.86 24.75
N GLY A 233 0.14 9.38 25.09
CA GLY A 233 -0.19 10.80 25.04
C GLY A 233 0.80 11.66 25.86
N LYS A 234 1.14 11.24 27.09
CA LYS A 234 2.16 11.94 27.89
C LYS A 234 3.55 11.94 27.25
N ARG A 235 3.91 10.90 26.49
CA ARG A 235 5.18 10.93 25.73
C ARG A 235 5.16 11.98 24.62
N PHE A 236 4.03 12.12 23.93
CA PHE A 236 3.85 13.20 22.96
C PHE A 236 3.88 14.58 23.64
N ASP A 237 3.23 14.73 24.78
CA ASP A 237 3.28 15.98 25.57
C ASP A 237 4.72 16.33 25.93
N ALA A 238 5.52 15.35 26.41
CA ALA A 238 6.91 15.56 26.73
C ALA A 238 7.75 15.95 25.50
N TYR A 239 7.55 15.27 24.37
CA TYR A 239 8.25 15.57 23.12
C TYR A 239 7.90 16.97 22.58
N PHE A 240 6.64 17.37 22.65
CA PHE A 240 6.20 18.67 22.13
C PHE A 240 6.61 19.82 23.03
N THR A 241 6.58 19.63 24.35
CA THR A 241 6.85 20.70 25.34
C THR A 241 8.28 20.75 25.84
N ASN A 242 9.06 19.69 25.57
CA ASN A 242 10.39 19.48 26.14
C ASN A 242 10.39 19.41 27.70
N ILE A 243 9.26 18.99 28.30
CA ILE A 243 9.15 18.74 29.74
C ILE A 243 9.29 17.23 29.96
N PRO A 244 10.21 16.77 30.83
CA PRO A 244 10.36 15.34 31.12
C PRO A 244 9.03 14.67 31.52
N VAL A 245 8.77 13.44 31.02
CA VAL A 245 7.50 12.72 31.27
C VAL A 245 7.17 12.61 32.75
N ASN A 246 8.18 12.39 33.60
CA ASN A 246 8.02 12.28 35.04
C ASN A 246 7.73 13.61 35.76
N GLU A 247 7.94 14.75 35.08
CA GLU A 247 7.64 16.10 35.57
C GLU A 247 6.29 16.61 35.09
N LEU A 248 5.67 15.93 34.11
CA LEU A 248 4.34 16.29 33.62
C LEU A 248 3.29 16.08 34.72
N ASN A 249 2.58 17.15 35.04
CA ASN A 249 1.55 17.18 36.06
C ASN A 249 0.45 18.19 35.74
N ALA A 250 -0.45 18.44 36.68
CA ALA A 250 -1.56 19.37 36.47
C ALA A 250 -1.13 20.81 36.16
N THR A 251 0.04 21.24 36.65
CA THR A 251 0.56 22.60 36.38
C THR A 251 1.14 22.73 34.97
N SER A 252 1.47 21.62 34.28
CA SER A 252 1.94 21.61 32.91
C SER A 252 0.80 21.77 31.88
N LYS A 253 -0.47 21.54 32.28
CA LYS A 253 -1.63 21.58 31.38
C LYS A 253 -1.76 22.86 30.54
N PRO A 254 -1.56 24.08 31.06
CA PRO A 254 -1.66 25.30 30.24
C PRO A 254 -0.60 25.33 29.13
N ILE A 255 0.63 24.90 29.43
CA ILE A 255 1.73 24.86 28.47
C ILE A 255 1.42 23.81 27.39
N ILE A 256 0.97 22.63 27.80
CA ILE A 256 0.59 21.54 26.87
C ILE A 256 -0.51 22.01 25.94
N LYS A 257 -1.59 22.62 26.50
CA LYS A 257 -2.72 23.13 25.73
C LYS A 257 -2.31 24.18 24.70
N ASP A 258 -1.44 25.12 25.08
CA ASP A 258 -0.94 26.16 24.19
C ASP A 258 -0.05 25.55 23.08
N THR A 259 0.76 24.54 23.42
CA THR A 259 1.61 23.83 22.45
C THR A 259 0.79 23.03 21.46
N ILE A 260 -0.20 22.25 21.93
CA ILE A 260 -1.09 21.45 21.05
C ILE A 260 -1.87 22.36 20.10
N ALA A 261 -2.35 23.51 20.59
CA ALA A 261 -3.11 24.46 19.76
C ALA A 261 -2.30 25.06 18.59
N LYS A 262 -0.97 24.96 18.62
CA LYS A 262 -0.06 25.45 17.56
C LYS A 262 0.36 24.36 16.59
N LEU A 263 -0.03 23.09 16.82
CA LEU A 263 0.27 22.00 15.92
C LEU A 263 -0.55 22.15 14.63
N SER A 264 0.10 21.97 13.50
CA SER A 264 -0.54 22.10 12.19
C SER A 264 -1.26 20.81 11.75
N GLY A 265 -0.77 19.65 12.20
CA GLY A 265 -1.36 18.34 11.95
C GLY A 265 -2.15 17.82 13.15
N SER A 266 -2.72 16.65 12.99
CA SER A 266 -3.53 16.00 14.04
C SER A 266 -2.97 14.63 14.39
N LEU A 267 -3.19 14.21 15.64
CA LEU A 267 -2.73 12.92 16.17
C LEU A 267 -3.91 12.16 16.75
N GLU A 268 -4.15 10.96 16.26
CA GLU A 268 -5.04 9.98 16.85
C GLU A 268 -4.22 8.86 17.47
N ILE A 269 -4.42 8.59 18.77
CA ILE A 269 -3.75 7.51 19.50
C ILE A 269 -4.80 6.46 19.81
N LYS A 270 -4.56 5.21 19.36
CA LYS A 270 -5.48 4.10 19.59
C LYS A 270 -4.77 2.90 20.15
N ARG A 271 -5.24 2.44 21.33
CA ARG A 271 -4.78 1.19 21.91
C ARG A 271 -5.52 0.00 21.33
N PHE A 272 -4.76 -0.99 20.91
CA PHE A 272 -5.24 -2.31 20.53
C PHE A 272 -4.77 -3.38 21.51
N ARG A 273 -5.49 -4.51 21.56
CA ARG A 273 -5.16 -5.60 22.48
C ARG A 273 -4.12 -6.51 21.86
N ALA A 274 -2.92 -6.56 22.48
CA ALA A 274 -1.85 -7.47 22.05
C ALA A 274 -2.33 -8.92 21.98
N GLN A 275 -1.90 -9.66 20.94
CA GLN A 275 -2.21 -11.07 20.68
C GLN A 275 -3.71 -11.40 20.52
N LYS A 276 -4.56 -10.39 20.46
CA LYS A 276 -6.00 -10.54 20.23
C LYS A 276 -6.47 -9.81 18.99
N THR A 277 -5.91 -8.62 18.69
CA THR A 277 -6.25 -7.78 17.55
C THR A 277 -5.48 -8.22 16.32
N THR A 278 -6.17 -8.36 15.18
CA THR A 278 -5.60 -8.64 13.86
C THR A 278 -5.31 -7.34 13.12
N LEU A 279 -4.50 -7.38 12.04
CA LEU A 279 -4.28 -6.22 11.17
C LEU A 279 -5.60 -5.73 10.55
N SER A 280 -6.48 -6.64 10.16
CA SER A 280 -7.81 -6.32 9.60
C SER A 280 -8.70 -5.50 10.57
N GLU A 281 -8.53 -5.65 11.89
CA GLU A 281 -9.24 -4.80 12.86
C GLU A 281 -8.62 -3.39 12.94
N VAL A 282 -7.31 -3.26 12.70
CA VAL A 282 -6.63 -1.96 12.55
C VAL A 282 -7.11 -1.27 11.27
N GLU A 283 -7.23 -2.01 10.16
CA GLU A 283 -7.80 -1.54 8.90
C GLU A 283 -9.23 -1.00 9.10
N THR A 284 -10.10 -1.80 9.71
CA THR A 284 -11.50 -1.40 10.00
C THR A 284 -11.56 -0.13 10.84
N TYR A 285 -10.64 0.04 11.80
CA TYR A 285 -10.55 1.26 12.59
C TYR A 285 -10.11 2.45 11.74
N THR A 286 -9.13 2.27 10.87
CA THR A 286 -8.64 3.28 9.95
C THR A 286 -9.74 3.75 8.99
N GLU A 287 -10.53 2.82 8.42
CA GLU A 287 -11.69 3.14 7.59
C GLU A 287 -12.73 3.98 8.34
N ARG A 288 -12.99 3.62 9.60
CA ARG A 288 -13.92 4.39 10.44
C ARG A 288 -13.43 5.81 10.67
N LEU A 289 -12.12 6.00 10.91
CA LEU A 289 -11.54 7.34 11.06
C LEU A 289 -11.69 8.16 9.77
N ILE A 290 -11.40 7.56 8.62
CA ILE A 290 -11.54 8.21 7.31
C ILE A 290 -12.99 8.63 7.07
N ASN A 291 -13.95 7.74 7.34
CA ASN A 291 -15.38 8.03 7.20
C ASN A 291 -15.86 9.14 8.16
N ASN A 292 -15.19 9.32 9.29
CA ASN A 292 -15.43 10.39 10.25
C ASN A 292 -14.66 11.70 9.93
N GLY A 293 -13.96 11.75 8.79
CA GLY A 293 -13.24 12.93 8.32
C GLY A 293 -11.78 13.04 8.77
N PHE A 294 -11.24 12.03 9.47
CA PHE A 294 -9.83 11.96 9.82
C PHE A 294 -9.10 11.00 8.88
N LYS A 295 -8.44 11.52 7.85
CA LYS A 295 -7.61 10.74 6.94
C LYS A 295 -6.16 10.79 7.42
N PRO A 296 -5.57 9.65 7.84
CA PRO A 296 -4.16 9.60 8.20
C PRO A 296 -3.27 9.83 6.96
N ASP A 297 -2.17 10.54 7.16
CA ASP A 297 -1.06 10.67 6.21
C ASP A 297 0.10 9.74 6.59
N LEU A 298 0.16 9.33 7.86
CA LEU A 298 1.15 8.42 8.43
C LEU A 298 0.48 7.48 9.42
N ILE A 299 0.84 6.20 9.39
CA ILE A 299 0.41 5.21 10.39
C ILE A 299 1.64 4.65 11.11
N VAL A 300 1.57 4.62 12.44
CA VAL A 300 2.56 3.97 13.31
C VAL A 300 1.87 2.82 14.05
N ILE A 301 2.47 1.63 14.03
CA ILE A 301 1.98 0.45 14.76
C ILE A 301 3.07 -0.01 15.73
N ASP A 302 2.90 0.26 17.02
CA ASP A 302 3.88 -0.07 18.08
C ASP A 302 3.39 -1.27 18.89
N TYR A 303 3.75 -2.53 18.49
CA TYR A 303 4.48 -2.97 17.33
C TYR A 303 3.78 -4.15 16.62
N LEU A 304 4.03 -4.34 15.35
CA LEU A 304 3.38 -5.35 14.50
C LEU A 304 3.43 -6.77 15.08
N ASP A 305 4.57 -7.21 15.63
CA ASP A 305 4.75 -8.57 16.16
C ASP A 305 3.78 -8.92 17.29
N LEU A 306 3.06 -7.95 17.87
CA LEU A 306 2.03 -8.15 18.88
C LEU A 306 0.63 -8.35 18.31
N LEU A 307 0.44 -8.18 17.01
CA LEU A 307 -0.83 -8.50 16.39
C LEU A 307 -1.07 -10.01 16.33
N LYS A 308 -2.32 -10.40 16.35
CA LYS A 308 -2.74 -11.79 16.18
C LYS A 308 -2.68 -12.17 14.71
N VAL A 309 -1.98 -13.25 14.41
CA VAL A 309 -1.94 -13.85 13.06
C VAL A 309 -2.87 -15.06 13.01
N LYS A 310 -3.62 -15.22 11.93
CA LYS A 310 -4.72 -16.19 11.79
C LYS A 310 -4.26 -17.62 11.45
N ASN A 311 -3.00 -17.90 11.16
CA ASN A 311 -2.55 -19.16 10.57
C ASN A 311 -1.85 -20.11 11.56
N ASN A 312 -2.04 -21.44 11.38
CA ASN A 312 -1.30 -22.53 12.05
C ASN A 312 0.12 -22.76 11.45
N LYS A 313 0.70 -21.77 10.78
CA LYS A 313 2.06 -21.83 10.24
C LYS A 313 3.11 -21.66 11.37
N ASP A 314 4.35 -22.00 11.07
CA ASP A 314 5.50 -21.62 11.90
C ASP A 314 5.53 -20.10 12.15
N LYS A 315 5.89 -19.69 13.35
CA LYS A 315 5.90 -18.27 13.80
C LYS A 315 6.68 -17.34 12.85
N ARG A 316 7.76 -17.85 12.28
CA ARG A 316 8.57 -17.09 11.30
C ARG A 316 7.77 -16.73 10.04
N ASN A 317 7.07 -17.70 9.48
CA ASN A 317 6.24 -17.50 8.29
C ASN A 317 5.02 -16.62 8.59
N GLN A 318 4.48 -16.71 9.81
CA GLN A 318 3.39 -15.84 10.26
C GLN A 318 3.81 -14.36 10.30
N LEU A 319 5.02 -14.08 10.78
CA LEU A 319 5.54 -12.72 10.84
C LEU A 319 5.86 -12.17 9.43
N GLU A 320 6.34 -13.02 8.53
CA GLU A 320 6.55 -12.65 7.13
C GLU A 320 5.24 -12.26 6.45
N ASP A 321 4.20 -13.09 6.60
CA ASP A 321 2.87 -12.78 6.09
C ASP A 321 2.36 -11.43 6.67
N LEU A 322 2.48 -11.22 7.99
CA LEU A 322 2.02 -10.00 8.68
C LEU A 322 2.72 -8.72 8.19
N TYR A 323 4.05 -8.77 7.99
CA TYR A 323 4.79 -7.61 7.48
C TYR A 323 4.46 -7.33 6.01
N THR A 324 4.18 -8.38 5.23
CA THR A 324 3.68 -8.24 3.86
C THR A 324 2.30 -7.60 3.85
N GLU A 325 1.37 -8.08 4.67
CA GLU A 325 0.04 -7.50 4.84
C GLU A 325 0.12 -6.03 5.31
N ALA A 326 1.00 -5.71 6.26
CA ALA A 326 1.17 -4.34 6.75
C ALA A 326 1.72 -3.39 5.67
N ARG A 327 2.56 -3.89 4.77
CA ARG A 327 3.05 -3.13 3.62
C ARG A 327 1.95 -2.90 2.58
N GLU A 328 1.14 -3.93 2.28
CA GLU A 328 -0.01 -3.78 1.38
C GLU A 328 -1.06 -2.83 2.00
N PHE A 329 -1.32 -2.91 3.32
CA PHE A 329 -2.14 -1.95 4.04
C PHE A 329 -1.70 -0.50 3.80
N GLY A 330 -0.37 -0.23 3.86
CA GLY A 330 0.17 1.09 3.53
C GLY A 330 -0.12 1.52 2.10
N LYS A 331 -0.11 0.60 1.14
CA LYS A 331 -0.43 0.88 -0.28
C LYS A 331 -1.92 1.15 -0.47
N ASP A 332 -2.79 0.33 0.12
CA ASP A 332 -4.24 0.44 -0.02
C ASP A 332 -4.76 1.78 0.49
N TYR A 333 -4.19 2.28 1.59
CA TYR A 333 -4.53 3.59 2.15
C TYR A 333 -3.66 4.74 1.62
N ASN A 334 -2.66 4.43 0.79
CA ASN A 334 -1.72 5.39 0.21
C ASN A 334 -0.96 6.19 1.29
N VAL A 335 -0.48 5.50 2.32
CA VAL A 335 0.25 6.06 3.46
C VAL A 335 1.50 5.26 3.80
N PRO A 336 2.59 5.86 4.31
CA PRO A 336 3.69 5.12 4.91
C PRO A 336 3.29 4.52 6.25
N VAL A 337 3.89 3.36 6.56
CA VAL A 337 3.71 2.66 7.84
C VAL A 337 5.05 2.53 8.54
N TRP A 338 5.12 2.88 9.82
CA TRP A 338 6.28 2.61 10.68
C TRP A 338 5.95 1.62 11.77
N SER A 339 6.89 0.69 12.03
CA SER A 339 6.77 -0.22 13.18
C SER A 339 8.12 -0.54 13.78
N PRO A 340 8.23 -0.62 15.11
CA PRO A 340 9.40 -1.19 15.73
C PRO A 340 9.42 -2.71 15.65
N SER A 341 10.61 -3.31 15.78
CA SER A 341 10.82 -4.76 15.87
C SER A 341 11.85 -5.05 16.96
N GLN A 342 11.72 -6.21 17.61
CA GLN A 342 12.69 -6.62 18.61
C GLN A 342 13.87 -7.37 17.98
N VAL A 343 15.05 -7.25 18.60
CA VAL A 343 16.23 -8.02 18.23
C VAL A 343 16.34 -9.28 19.10
N ASN A 344 17.11 -10.26 18.62
CA ASN A 344 17.41 -11.47 19.37
C ASN A 344 18.37 -11.19 20.55
N ARG A 345 18.62 -12.20 21.38
CA ARG A 345 19.49 -12.05 22.56
C ARG A 345 20.94 -11.74 22.23
N THR A 346 21.42 -12.15 21.06
CA THR A 346 22.77 -11.87 20.58
C THR A 346 22.93 -10.40 20.23
N GLY A 347 22.04 -9.84 19.40
CA GLY A 347 22.03 -8.42 19.05
C GLY A 347 21.85 -7.48 20.24
N ALA A 348 21.28 -7.99 21.35
CA ALA A 348 21.10 -7.19 22.57
C ALA A 348 22.41 -6.75 23.26
N ARG A 349 23.55 -7.31 22.89
CA ARG A 349 24.85 -7.02 23.49
C ARG A 349 25.80 -6.27 22.56
N GLU A 350 25.43 -6.15 21.30
CA GLU A 350 26.26 -5.55 20.29
C GLU A 350 26.23 -4.02 20.33
N GLU A 351 27.34 -3.40 20.00
CA GLU A 351 27.46 -1.94 19.88
C GLU A 351 26.68 -1.41 18.68
N VAL A 352 26.66 -2.17 17.59
CA VAL A 352 25.86 -1.93 16.39
C VAL A 352 25.03 -3.19 16.12
N ILE A 353 23.73 -3.05 16.00
CA ILE A 353 22.82 -4.16 15.69
C ILE A 353 22.68 -4.27 14.18
N GLU A 354 23.10 -5.39 13.63
CA GLU A 354 23.00 -5.72 12.20
C GLU A 354 21.73 -6.54 11.88
N GLY A 355 21.46 -6.71 10.59
CA GLY A 355 20.20 -7.31 10.13
C GLY A 355 19.97 -8.77 10.53
N ASP A 356 21.03 -9.57 10.67
CA ASP A 356 20.98 -10.99 11.09
C ASP A 356 20.59 -11.17 12.57
N GLN A 357 20.62 -10.08 13.33
CA GLN A 357 20.31 -10.06 14.77
C GLN A 357 18.86 -9.70 15.08
N ILE A 358 18.00 -9.56 14.06
CA ILE A 358 16.57 -9.33 14.29
C ILE A 358 15.89 -10.60 14.76
N ALA A 359 15.12 -10.48 15.85
CA ALA A 359 14.41 -11.59 16.44
C ALA A 359 13.41 -12.22 15.46
N GLU A 360 13.44 -13.56 15.42
CA GLU A 360 12.48 -14.43 14.76
C GLU A 360 12.43 -14.39 13.23
N SER A 361 12.89 -13.33 12.54
CA SER A 361 12.86 -13.34 11.07
C SER A 361 13.69 -12.23 10.41
N TYR A 362 14.75 -12.61 9.71
CA TYR A 362 15.42 -11.76 8.74
C TYR A 362 14.48 -11.34 7.59
N SER A 363 13.42 -12.12 7.32
CA SER A 363 12.42 -11.82 6.28
C SER A 363 11.66 -10.51 6.52
N LYS A 364 11.48 -10.06 7.77
CA LYS A 364 10.92 -8.74 8.08
C LYS A 364 11.70 -7.60 7.40
N LEU A 365 13.05 -7.71 7.42
CA LEU A 365 13.91 -6.76 6.70
C LEU A 365 13.73 -6.85 5.20
N MET A 366 13.59 -8.07 4.67
CA MET A 366 13.42 -8.27 3.23
C MET A 366 12.14 -7.61 2.70
N ILE A 367 11.09 -7.57 3.51
CA ILE A 367 9.80 -6.96 3.16
C ILE A 367 9.84 -5.45 3.31
N ALA A 368 10.44 -4.93 4.39
CA ALA A 368 10.54 -3.49 4.65
C ALA A 368 11.21 -2.73 3.49
N ASP A 369 10.76 -1.51 3.24
CA ASP A 369 11.36 -0.61 2.26
C ASP A 369 12.57 0.13 2.85
N PHE A 370 12.49 0.41 4.15
CA PHE A 370 13.58 0.95 4.94
C PHE A 370 13.65 0.26 6.31
N ALA A 371 14.85 -0.05 6.75
CA ALA A 371 15.06 -0.61 8.07
C ALA A 371 16.32 -0.03 8.73
N MET A 372 16.19 0.39 9.97
CA MET A 372 17.31 0.83 10.79
C MET A 372 17.26 0.18 12.17
N SER A 373 18.40 0.04 12.82
CA SER A 373 18.47 -0.37 14.22
C SER A 373 18.81 0.80 15.13
N LEU A 374 18.31 0.74 16.35
CA LEU A 374 18.72 1.56 17.46
C LEU A 374 19.47 0.69 18.47
N SER A 375 20.75 0.95 18.66
CA SER A 375 21.59 0.33 19.69
C SER A 375 21.95 1.31 20.80
N ARG A 376 21.76 0.87 22.03
CA ARG A 376 22.13 1.59 23.24
C ARG A 376 22.69 0.60 24.25
N THR A 377 23.99 0.64 24.48
CA THR A 377 24.68 -0.11 25.53
C THR A 377 24.30 0.41 26.92
N ARG A 378 24.79 -0.22 27.97
CA ARG A 378 24.61 0.30 29.32
C ARG A 378 25.26 1.67 29.53
N GLU A 379 26.42 1.87 28.92
CA GLU A 379 27.15 3.14 28.97
C GLU A 379 26.40 4.24 28.18
N ASP A 380 25.88 3.90 27.02
CA ASP A 380 25.04 4.82 26.22
C ASP A 380 23.83 5.31 27.00
N LYS A 381 23.18 4.41 27.79
CA LYS A 381 22.02 4.79 28.62
C LYS A 381 22.38 5.75 29.75
N ILE A 382 23.62 5.68 30.24
CA ILE A 382 24.13 6.59 31.30
C ILE A 382 24.47 7.95 30.71
N ASN A 383 25.03 7.95 29.49
CA ASN A 383 25.52 9.15 28.81
C ASN A 383 24.47 9.79 27.88
N ASP A 384 23.23 9.29 27.87
CA ASP A 384 22.16 9.71 26.97
C ASP A 384 22.57 9.70 25.49
N THR A 385 23.23 8.62 25.08
CA THR A 385 23.68 8.41 23.69
C THR A 385 23.06 7.14 23.10
N GLY A 386 23.28 6.93 21.83
CA GLY A 386 22.89 5.74 21.08
C GLY A 386 23.41 5.79 19.65
N ARG A 387 23.11 4.75 18.88
CA ARG A 387 23.52 4.66 17.47
C ARG A 387 22.35 4.19 16.63
N PHE A 388 22.17 4.82 15.49
CA PHE A 388 21.32 4.32 14.42
C PHE A 388 22.19 3.67 13.34
N HIS A 389 21.88 2.44 12.99
CA HIS A 389 22.51 1.75 11.87
C HIS A 389 21.47 1.45 10.79
N ILE A 390 21.75 1.84 9.55
CA ILE A 390 20.87 1.64 8.40
C ILE A 390 21.11 0.25 7.85
N MET A 391 20.19 -0.70 8.13
CA MET A 391 20.31 -2.10 7.75
C MET A 391 19.80 -2.36 6.34
N LYS A 392 18.83 -1.56 5.86
CA LYS A 392 18.25 -1.67 4.52
C LYS A 392 17.71 -0.33 4.07
N ASN A 393 17.92 -0.01 2.80
CA ASN A 393 17.34 1.17 2.16
C ASN A 393 17.07 0.87 0.68
N ARG A 394 15.79 0.84 0.26
CA ARG A 394 15.42 0.68 -1.16
C ARG A 394 15.68 1.93 -1.99
N TYR A 395 15.82 3.08 -1.36
CA TYR A 395 15.90 4.39 -2.02
C TYR A 395 17.31 4.95 -2.13
N GLY A 396 18.28 4.27 -1.53
CA GLY A 396 19.66 4.75 -1.53
C GLY A 396 20.61 3.74 -0.89
N ALA A 397 21.73 4.26 -0.39
CA ALA A 397 22.74 3.44 0.27
C ALA A 397 22.31 3.02 1.68
N ASP A 398 22.76 1.85 2.10
CA ASP A 398 22.64 1.30 3.45
C ASP A 398 24.02 1.05 4.09
N GLY A 399 24.06 0.37 5.24
CA GLY A 399 25.30 0.06 5.96
C GLY A 399 25.91 1.23 6.72
N TYR A 400 25.27 2.41 6.75
CA TYR A 400 25.76 3.56 7.51
C TYR A 400 25.32 3.51 8.97
N THR A 401 26.24 3.87 9.87
CA THR A 401 25.94 4.07 11.29
C THR A 401 26.10 5.54 11.66
N TYR A 402 25.15 6.04 12.45
CA TYR A 402 25.12 7.41 12.95
C TYR A 402 25.11 7.41 14.48
N ASN A 403 25.88 8.29 15.09
CA ASN A 403 25.78 8.58 16.52
C ASN A 403 24.53 9.43 16.80
N ALA A 404 23.93 9.25 17.95
CA ALA A 404 22.80 10.04 18.38
C ALA A 404 22.88 10.39 19.86
N ASP A 405 22.49 11.62 20.20
CA ASP A 405 22.08 11.94 21.57
C ASP A 405 20.63 11.49 21.75
N PHE A 406 20.32 10.92 22.88
CA PHE A 406 19.04 10.30 23.14
C PHE A 406 18.54 10.65 24.54
N ASP A 407 17.78 11.72 24.66
CA ASP A 407 17.10 12.06 25.91
C ASP A 407 15.86 11.16 26.13
N ALA A 408 16.00 10.17 26.98
CA ALA A 408 14.90 9.25 27.29
C ALA A 408 13.78 9.88 28.14
N SER A 409 13.98 11.06 28.71
CA SER A 409 13.01 11.74 29.55
C SER A 409 11.98 12.52 28.72
N THR A 410 12.38 13.08 27.59
CA THR A 410 11.55 13.85 26.67
C THR A 410 11.31 13.14 25.34
N GLY A 411 12.15 12.14 24.99
CA GLY A 411 12.13 11.45 23.71
C GLY A 411 12.82 12.24 22.59
N ILE A 412 13.52 13.32 22.90
CA ILE A 412 14.27 14.07 21.90
C ILE A 412 15.52 13.30 21.51
N ILE A 413 15.67 13.08 20.21
CA ILE A 413 16.77 12.32 19.63
C ILE A 413 17.43 13.19 18.56
N ASN A 414 18.72 13.45 18.72
CA ASN A 414 19.51 14.23 17.76
C ASN A 414 20.56 13.33 17.11
N VAL A 415 20.40 13.05 15.83
CA VAL A 415 21.39 12.30 15.05
C VAL A 415 22.58 13.23 14.78
N LYS A 416 23.77 12.74 15.10
CA LYS A 416 25.05 13.39 14.84
C LYS A 416 25.77 12.64 13.73
N GLY A 417 26.60 13.28 12.96
CA GLY A 417 27.32 12.76 11.80
C GLY A 417 27.74 11.27 11.86
N LYS A 418 28.18 10.73 10.76
CA LYS A 418 28.51 9.30 10.60
C LYS A 418 29.42 8.79 11.69
N HIS A 419 29.09 7.65 12.25
CA HIS A 419 29.93 6.95 13.21
C HIS A 419 31.19 6.45 12.50
N THR A 420 32.35 6.93 12.93
CA THR A 420 33.64 6.43 12.42
C THR A 420 34.03 5.28 13.33
N GLN A 421 33.83 4.04 12.89
CA GLN A 421 34.47 2.91 13.57
C GLN A 421 35.99 3.08 13.43
N VAL A 422 36.70 3.18 14.52
CA VAL A 422 38.16 2.98 14.54
C VAL A 422 38.40 1.49 14.36
N SER A 423 38.42 1.03 13.10
CA SER A 423 38.74 -0.35 12.77
C SER A 423 40.21 -0.60 13.07
N SER A 424 40.48 -1.46 14.05
CA SER A 424 41.77 -2.14 14.16
C SER A 424 41.82 -3.21 13.02
N GLY A 425 42.11 -2.79 11.81
CA GLY A 425 42.25 -3.68 10.67
C GLY A 425 41.74 -3.02 9.38
N ASN A 426 42.69 -2.61 8.56
CA ASN A 426 42.46 -2.00 7.23
C ASN A 426 41.59 -2.89 6.34
N PRO A 427 40.48 -2.42 5.79
CA PRO A 427 40.10 -2.78 4.43
C PRO A 427 40.17 -1.52 3.54
N GLU A 428 40.95 -1.62 2.49
CA GLU A 428 40.97 -0.64 1.42
C GLU A 428 39.54 -0.44 0.85
N ILE A 429 39.09 0.80 0.93
CA ILE A 429 37.83 1.22 0.30
C ILE A 429 38.04 1.22 -1.22
N PRO A 430 37.25 0.51 -2.02
CA PRO A 430 37.25 0.75 -3.46
C PRO A 430 36.79 2.17 -3.73
N ARG A 431 37.65 3.00 -4.24
CA ARG A 431 37.30 4.35 -4.72
C ARG A 431 36.29 4.21 -5.84
N SER A 432 35.07 4.63 -5.62
CA SER A 432 34.09 4.82 -6.67
C SER A 432 34.53 6.00 -7.55
N GLY A 433 35.34 5.68 -8.53
CA GLY A 433 35.65 6.60 -9.60
C GLY A 433 34.97 6.11 -10.85
N SER A 434 33.94 6.82 -11.32
CA SER A 434 33.72 6.96 -12.77
C SER A 434 32.35 7.50 -13.20
N THR A 435 31.44 7.90 -12.35
CA THR A 435 30.18 8.54 -12.82
C THR A 435 30.39 9.95 -13.37
N GLY A 436 31.37 10.69 -12.87
CA GLY A 436 31.67 12.03 -13.41
C GLY A 436 32.30 12.03 -14.81
N ARG A 437 33.11 11.02 -15.16
CA ARG A 437 33.77 10.94 -16.47
C ARG A 437 32.85 10.51 -17.63
N VAL A 438 31.79 9.82 -17.33
CA VAL A 438 30.82 9.36 -18.37
C VAL A 438 29.97 10.54 -18.88
N ILE A 439 29.63 11.46 -17.99
CA ILE A 439 28.84 12.65 -18.34
C ILE A 439 29.67 13.67 -19.13
N GLU A 440 30.91 13.90 -18.76
CA GLU A 440 31.82 14.79 -19.52
C GLU A 440 32.13 14.27 -20.93
N ASN A 441 32.27 12.96 -21.11
CA ASN A 441 32.51 12.36 -22.43
C ASN A 441 31.24 12.36 -23.34
N LEU A 442 30.05 12.35 -22.81
CA LEU A 442 28.79 12.49 -23.55
C LEU A 442 28.56 13.94 -24.00
N ILE A 443 29.04 14.93 -23.24
CA ILE A 443 28.89 16.36 -23.58
C ILE A 443 30.00 16.84 -24.54
N SER A 444 31.16 16.19 -24.55
CA SER A 444 32.29 16.59 -25.38
C SER A 444 32.36 15.99 -26.79
N GLY A 445 31.38 15.14 -27.15
CA GLY A 445 31.23 14.66 -28.54
C GLY A 445 32.40 13.86 -29.12
N ARG A 446 33.26 13.24 -28.29
CA ARG A 446 34.36 12.41 -28.79
C ARG A 446 33.98 10.96 -28.83
N ASN A 447 33.48 10.51 -30.00
CA ASN A 447 33.44 9.10 -30.36
C ASN A 447 34.90 8.59 -30.52
N THR A 448 35.25 7.60 -29.72
CA THR A 448 36.37 6.72 -30.04
C THR A 448 35.86 5.29 -30.02
N TYR A 449 36.13 4.60 -31.12
CA TYR A 449 35.81 3.23 -31.52
C TYR A 449 36.12 2.19 -30.40
#